data_c8513ea5b2b16c2a63d2ba11aa78b33c
#
_entry.id   c8513ea5b2b16c2a63d2ba11aa78b33c
#
_cell.length_a   1.000
_cell.length_b   1.000
_cell.length_c   1.000
_cell.angle_alpha   90.00
_cell.angle_beta   90.00
_cell.angle_gamma   90.00
#
_symmetry.space_group_name_H-M   'P 1'
#
loop_
_entity.id
_entity.type
_entity.pdbx_description
1 polymer ?
#
loop_
_entity_poly.entity_id
_entity_poly.type
_entity_poly.pdbx_seq_one_letter_code
_entity_poly.pdbx_strand_id
1 'polypeptide(L)'
;MHSPLRLEDSYSGKTIALTSDEISMYVCGITPYDATHLGHAATYLTFDLINRYLLSAGAKITFSENITDIDDPLFERAIKVGTDWRSLATDQITLFTSDMTELRVLPPHSYRGVVESMDVIIDYVETMKARGLTYTLQGDLYLDLSQCPSFFEDLPLPHEEAIRIFGERGGDPFREGKRQALDPLLWRKSEANEPTWRTSFGDGRPGWHIECVAIALSTLPDVGRSSITIQGGGSDLRFPHHYMTGIQAQALTGKSFSQLYIHCGMIGLDGEKMSKSKGNLVFVSRLLEDGRNPNAIRLALLARHYRDDLMWSND
;
A
#
# COMPACT_ATOMS: atom_id res chain seq x y z
N MET A 1 31.57 13.33 -3.77
CA MET A 1 30.16 13.47 -4.17
C MET A 1 29.63 12.09 -4.49
N HIS A 2 28.58 11.64 -3.83
CA HIS A 2 27.92 10.38 -4.20
C HIS A 2 27.22 10.54 -5.55
N SER A 3 27.22 9.50 -6.37
CA SER A 3 26.40 9.50 -7.60
C SER A 3 24.91 9.51 -7.20
N PRO A 4 24.05 10.25 -7.93
CA PRO A 4 22.64 10.25 -7.61
C PRO A 4 22.07 8.83 -7.77
N LEU A 5 21.20 8.43 -6.84
CA LEU A 5 20.49 7.16 -6.92
C LEU A 5 19.60 7.18 -8.17
N ARG A 6 19.68 6.13 -8.97
CA ARG A 6 18.89 5.96 -10.18
C ARG A 6 17.95 4.78 -10.00
N LEU A 7 16.66 5.04 -10.08
CA LEU A 7 15.60 4.04 -9.92
C LEU A 7 14.71 4.02 -11.16
N GLU A 8 14.22 2.86 -11.53
CA GLU A 8 13.26 2.73 -12.62
C GLU A 8 11.83 2.94 -12.11
N ASP A 9 11.16 3.91 -12.71
CA ASP A 9 9.74 4.13 -12.47
C ASP A 9 8.90 3.02 -13.12
N SER A 10 8.08 2.35 -12.32
CA SER A 10 7.34 1.16 -12.74
C SER A 10 6.24 1.42 -13.77
N TYR A 11 5.76 2.66 -13.89
CA TYR A 11 4.73 3.01 -14.88
C TYR A 11 5.35 3.43 -16.21
N SER A 12 6.33 4.32 -16.20
CA SER A 12 6.97 4.79 -17.42
C SER A 12 8.08 3.89 -17.95
N GLY A 13 8.60 2.97 -17.12
CA GLY A 13 9.78 2.15 -17.43
C GLY A 13 11.08 2.96 -17.55
N LYS A 14 11.06 4.24 -17.21
CA LYS A 14 12.23 5.12 -17.33
C LYS A 14 13.05 5.09 -16.05
N THR A 15 14.36 5.08 -16.21
CA THR A 15 15.28 5.27 -15.08
C THR A 15 15.39 6.76 -14.75
N ILE A 16 15.02 7.13 -13.54
CA ILE A 16 15.00 8.49 -13.03
C ILE A 16 16.08 8.64 -11.96
N ALA A 17 16.87 9.71 -12.04
CA ALA A 17 17.87 10.05 -11.05
C ALA A 17 17.23 10.92 -9.95
N LEU A 18 17.39 10.53 -8.70
CA LEU A 18 17.00 11.34 -7.55
C LEU A 18 18.12 12.35 -7.27
N THR A 19 17.86 13.60 -7.60
CA THR A 19 18.84 14.71 -7.47
C THR A 19 18.47 15.71 -6.40
N SER A 20 17.29 15.57 -5.78
CA SER A 20 16.84 16.42 -4.67
C SER A 20 17.52 16.01 -3.37
N ASP A 21 17.90 17.00 -2.56
CA ASP A 21 18.40 16.79 -1.19
C ASP A 21 17.26 16.51 -0.21
N GLU A 22 16.00 16.76 -0.58
CA GLU A 22 14.81 16.47 0.21
C GLU A 22 13.95 15.42 -0.54
N ILE A 23 13.70 14.29 0.12
CA ILE A 23 12.98 13.14 -0.42
C ILE A 23 11.82 12.80 0.52
N SER A 24 10.62 12.76 -0.03
CA SER A 24 9.45 12.19 0.65
C SER A 24 9.18 10.79 0.08
N MET A 25 9.10 9.79 0.96
CA MET A 25 8.88 8.41 0.59
C MET A 25 7.68 7.83 1.34
N TYR A 26 6.71 7.30 0.60
CA TYR A 26 5.59 6.56 1.14
C TYR A 26 5.66 5.12 0.67
N VAL A 27 5.59 4.19 1.61
CA VAL A 27 5.54 2.75 1.31
C VAL A 27 4.26 2.19 1.90
N CYS A 28 3.47 1.51 1.09
CA CYS A 28 2.27 0.85 1.58
C CYS A 28 2.63 -0.23 2.59
N GLY A 29 1.97 -0.15 3.73
CA GLY A 29 2.20 -1.00 4.89
C GLY A 29 1.42 -2.30 4.86
N ILE A 30 1.28 -2.92 6.02
CA ILE A 30 0.62 -4.20 6.19
C ILE A 30 -0.86 -4.05 6.51
N THR A 31 -1.65 -5.09 6.16
CA THR A 31 -2.92 -5.38 6.83
C THR A 31 -2.62 -6.39 7.96
N PRO A 32 -2.76 -6.00 9.24
CA PRO A 32 -2.26 -6.75 10.38
C PRO A 32 -3.21 -7.88 10.79
N TYR A 33 -3.39 -8.89 9.96
CA TYR A 33 -4.26 -10.05 10.24
C TYR A 33 -3.50 -11.38 10.32
N ASP A 34 -2.21 -11.38 9.95
CA ASP A 34 -1.33 -12.55 10.02
C ASP A 34 0.15 -12.10 10.12
N ALA A 35 1.03 -13.01 10.54
CA ALA A 35 2.46 -12.76 10.70
C ALA A 35 3.14 -12.28 9.41
N THR A 36 4.28 -11.64 9.56
CA THR A 36 5.11 -11.15 8.46
C THR A 36 5.68 -12.30 7.64
N HIS A 37 5.24 -12.47 6.41
CA HIS A 37 5.85 -13.42 5.49
C HIS A 37 7.01 -12.80 4.70
N LEU A 38 7.84 -13.65 4.07
CA LEU A 38 9.05 -13.21 3.35
C LEU A 38 8.75 -12.20 2.23
N GLY A 39 7.57 -12.21 1.63
CA GLY A 39 7.15 -11.21 0.64
C GLY A 39 7.10 -9.80 1.24
N HIS A 40 6.50 -9.65 2.42
CA HIS A 40 6.51 -8.39 3.16
C HIS A 40 7.96 -7.99 3.52
N ALA A 41 8.73 -8.91 4.11
CA ALA A 41 10.12 -8.65 4.49
C ALA A 41 10.97 -8.18 3.30
N ALA A 42 10.84 -8.79 2.12
CA ALA A 42 11.56 -8.38 0.92
C ALA A 42 11.21 -6.97 0.48
N THR A 43 9.94 -6.58 0.56
CA THR A 43 9.47 -5.23 0.26
C THR A 43 10.13 -4.22 1.21
N TYR A 44 9.99 -4.39 2.52
CA TYR A 44 10.53 -3.43 3.48
C TYR A 44 12.07 -3.39 3.48
N LEU A 45 12.75 -4.51 3.26
CA LEU A 45 14.20 -4.53 3.08
C LEU A 45 14.67 -3.77 1.84
N THR A 46 13.90 -3.80 0.75
CA THR A 46 14.20 -3.02 -0.45
C THR A 46 14.12 -1.52 -0.16
N PHE A 47 13.05 -1.06 0.50
CA PHE A 47 12.91 0.35 0.84
C PHE A 47 13.85 0.79 1.95
N ASP A 48 14.22 -0.10 2.88
CA ASP A 48 15.31 0.13 3.84
C ASP A 48 16.66 0.36 3.12
N LEU A 49 16.95 -0.41 2.08
CA LEU A 49 18.18 -0.22 1.29
C LEU A 49 18.19 1.12 0.55
N ILE A 50 17.07 1.50 -0.07
CA ILE A 50 16.91 2.81 -0.72
C ILE A 50 17.08 3.93 0.31
N ASN A 51 16.41 3.83 1.46
CA ASN A 51 16.49 4.79 2.55
C ASN A 51 17.93 4.95 3.05
N ARG A 52 18.62 3.85 3.34
CA ARG A 52 20.03 3.88 3.79
C ARG A 52 20.97 4.50 2.75
N TYR A 53 20.78 4.18 1.48
CA TYR A 53 21.60 4.78 0.42
C TYR A 53 21.41 6.29 0.37
N LEU A 54 20.17 6.77 0.35
CA LEU A 54 19.85 8.19 0.31
C LEU A 54 20.37 8.93 1.55
N LEU A 55 20.21 8.36 2.74
CA LEU A 55 20.77 8.89 3.98
C LEU A 55 22.31 8.98 3.91
N SER A 56 22.97 7.94 3.41
CA SER A 56 24.44 7.93 3.26
C SER A 56 24.93 8.94 2.23
N ALA A 57 24.10 9.28 1.25
CA ALA A 57 24.35 10.32 0.27
C ALA A 57 24.12 11.75 0.81
N GLY A 58 23.59 11.87 2.03
CA GLY A 58 23.33 13.15 2.71
C GLY A 58 21.94 13.73 2.44
N ALA A 59 21.02 12.96 1.83
CA ALA A 59 19.65 13.41 1.61
C ALA A 59 18.87 13.45 2.93
N LYS A 60 17.98 14.45 3.05
CA LYS A 60 16.98 14.54 4.10
C LYS A 60 15.73 13.79 3.65
N ILE A 61 15.42 12.70 4.33
CA ILE A 61 14.30 11.84 3.96
C ILE A 61 13.18 12.00 4.99
N THR A 62 11.96 12.19 4.52
CA THR A 62 10.74 11.97 5.30
C THR A 62 10.08 10.70 4.80
N PHE A 63 10.07 9.67 5.64
CA PHE A 63 9.56 8.34 5.29
C PHE A 63 8.30 8.03 6.11
N SER A 64 7.23 7.64 5.44
CA SER A 64 5.95 7.26 6.05
C SER A 64 5.48 5.91 5.53
N GLU A 65 4.90 5.11 6.43
CA GLU A 65 4.21 3.86 6.16
C GLU A 65 2.82 3.89 6.84
N ASN A 66 1.86 3.20 6.25
CA ASN A 66 0.56 3.00 6.89
C ASN A 66 0.44 1.62 7.53
N ILE A 67 -0.58 1.47 8.36
CA ILE A 67 -1.12 0.19 8.80
C ILE A 67 -2.60 0.18 8.39
N THR A 68 -2.99 -0.79 7.57
CA THR A 68 -4.39 -1.00 7.22
C THR A 68 -5.05 -1.82 8.34
N ASP A 69 -5.28 -1.15 9.48
CA ASP A 69 -5.85 -1.73 10.70
C ASP A 69 -7.40 -1.79 10.70
N ILE A 70 -7.98 -1.61 9.52
CA ILE A 70 -9.41 -1.76 9.26
C ILE A 70 -9.61 -2.32 7.85
N ASP A 71 -9.88 -3.63 7.74
CA ASP A 71 -10.06 -4.30 6.45
C ASP A 71 -10.84 -5.62 6.63
N ASP A 72 -11.54 -6.08 5.59
CA ASP A 72 -12.32 -7.32 5.62
C ASP A 72 -11.49 -8.54 6.06
N PRO A 73 -10.28 -8.79 5.52
CA PRO A 73 -9.44 -9.89 5.96
C PRO A 73 -9.10 -9.88 7.46
N LEU A 74 -8.96 -8.70 8.07
CA LEU A 74 -8.72 -8.59 9.50
C LEU A 74 -9.95 -9.02 10.30
N PHE A 75 -11.15 -8.58 9.89
CA PHE A 75 -12.40 -8.94 10.56
C PHE A 75 -12.70 -10.44 10.43
N GLU A 76 -12.58 -10.99 9.23
CA GLU A 76 -12.75 -12.42 8.99
C GLU A 76 -11.78 -13.26 9.84
N ARG A 77 -10.53 -12.82 9.93
CA ARG A 77 -9.52 -13.51 10.75
C ARG A 77 -9.85 -13.42 12.23
N ALA A 78 -10.25 -12.27 12.73
CA ALA A 78 -10.64 -12.07 14.13
C ALA A 78 -11.82 -12.97 14.51
N ILE A 79 -12.86 -13.06 13.68
CA ILE A 79 -13.99 -13.97 13.86
C ILE A 79 -13.50 -15.42 13.88
N LYS A 80 -12.65 -15.82 12.93
CA LYS A 80 -12.13 -17.20 12.82
C LYS A 80 -11.35 -17.65 14.04
N VAL A 81 -10.59 -16.74 14.67
CA VAL A 81 -9.77 -17.05 15.86
C VAL A 81 -10.47 -16.72 17.17
N GLY A 82 -11.68 -16.15 17.13
CA GLY A 82 -12.50 -15.85 18.31
C GLY A 82 -11.93 -14.71 19.17
N THR A 83 -11.30 -13.69 18.54
CA THR A 83 -10.74 -12.53 19.25
C THR A 83 -11.32 -11.21 18.72
N ASP A 84 -11.14 -10.13 19.47
CA ASP A 84 -11.45 -8.79 19.00
C ASP A 84 -10.46 -8.37 17.90
N TRP A 85 -10.96 -7.75 16.83
CA TRP A 85 -10.12 -7.37 15.68
C TRP A 85 -9.04 -6.33 16.03
N ARG A 86 -9.29 -5.43 17.00
CA ARG A 86 -8.30 -4.45 17.46
C ARG A 86 -7.17 -5.12 18.22
N SER A 87 -7.51 -6.10 19.07
CA SER A 87 -6.52 -6.91 19.78
C SER A 87 -5.67 -7.70 18.80
N LEU A 88 -6.31 -8.34 17.81
CA LEU A 88 -5.58 -9.05 16.75
C LEU A 88 -4.64 -8.11 15.99
N ALA A 89 -5.13 -6.95 15.55
CA ALA A 89 -4.32 -5.96 14.85
C ALA A 89 -3.10 -5.54 15.70
N THR A 90 -3.29 -5.23 16.98
CA THR A 90 -2.23 -4.83 17.89
C THR A 90 -1.15 -5.90 18.04
N ASP A 91 -1.56 -7.17 18.20
CA ASP A 91 -0.63 -8.30 18.32
C ASP A 91 0.17 -8.48 17.03
N GLN A 92 -0.47 -8.40 15.87
CA GLN A 92 0.20 -8.55 14.58
C GLN A 92 1.12 -7.37 14.23
N ILE A 93 0.77 -6.15 14.61
CA ILE A 93 1.62 -4.96 14.49
C ILE A 93 2.87 -5.12 15.37
N THR A 94 2.70 -5.61 16.58
CA THR A 94 3.81 -5.87 17.50
C THR A 94 4.76 -6.91 16.93
N LEU A 95 4.23 -8.00 16.41
CA LEU A 95 5.02 -9.05 15.77
C LEU A 95 5.76 -8.52 14.53
N PHE A 96 5.07 -7.80 13.66
CA PHE A 96 5.68 -7.17 12.48
C PHE A 96 6.84 -6.25 12.86
N THR A 97 6.63 -5.39 13.85
CA THR A 97 7.67 -4.45 14.31
C THR A 97 8.88 -5.18 14.89
N SER A 98 8.65 -6.28 15.62
CA SER A 98 9.71 -7.16 16.11
C SER A 98 10.49 -7.80 14.96
N ASP A 99 9.80 -8.40 13.99
CA ASP A 99 10.41 -9.03 12.82
C ASP A 99 11.27 -8.03 12.02
N MET A 100 10.76 -6.82 11.80
CA MET A 100 11.49 -5.76 11.08
C MET A 100 12.73 -5.29 11.88
N THR A 101 12.62 -5.22 13.20
CA THR A 101 13.73 -4.85 14.09
C THR A 101 14.83 -5.92 14.03
N GLU A 102 14.50 -7.20 14.10
CA GLU A 102 15.45 -8.32 13.98
C GLU A 102 16.14 -8.31 12.60
N LEU A 103 15.40 -7.99 11.53
CA LEU A 103 15.96 -7.80 10.20
C LEU A 103 16.70 -6.46 10.03
N ARG A 104 16.81 -5.64 11.06
CA ARG A 104 17.49 -4.32 11.07
C ARG A 104 16.94 -3.35 10.03
N VAL A 105 15.64 -3.39 9.77
CA VAL A 105 14.94 -2.38 8.98
C VAL A 105 14.85 -1.10 9.82
N LEU A 106 15.20 0.04 9.22
CA LEU A 106 15.04 1.34 9.88
C LEU A 106 13.55 1.69 9.95
N PRO A 107 13.05 2.09 11.12
CA PRO A 107 11.65 2.48 11.24
C PRO A 107 11.35 3.73 10.39
N PRO A 108 10.12 3.88 9.88
CA PRO A 108 9.70 5.11 9.24
C PRO A 108 9.60 6.25 10.24
N HIS A 109 9.60 7.49 9.76
CA HIS A 109 9.38 8.69 10.58
C HIS A 109 7.92 8.78 11.04
N SER A 110 7.00 8.27 10.23
CA SER A 110 5.58 8.17 10.56
C SER A 110 5.07 6.77 10.22
N TYR A 111 4.48 6.11 11.21
CA TYR A 111 3.83 4.81 11.08
C TYR A 111 2.39 4.96 11.55
N ARG A 112 1.44 5.07 10.61
CA ARG A 112 0.07 5.48 10.93
C ARG A 112 -0.97 4.44 10.58
N GLY A 113 -1.87 4.17 11.56
CA GLY A 113 -3.09 3.38 11.37
C GLY A 113 -4.16 4.13 10.57
N VAL A 114 -5.00 3.39 9.87
CA VAL A 114 -6.19 3.94 9.21
C VAL A 114 -7.18 4.47 10.25
N VAL A 115 -7.38 3.73 11.33
CA VAL A 115 -8.28 4.16 12.45
C VAL A 115 -7.83 5.49 13.04
N GLU A 116 -6.53 5.69 13.26
CA GLU A 116 -5.94 6.94 13.75
C GLU A 116 -6.11 8.09 12.75
N SER A 117 -6.15 7.79 11.47
CA SER A 117 -6.21 8.78 10.37
C SER A 117 -7.63 9.07 9.88
N MET A 118 -8.65 8.55 10.55
CA MET A 118 -10.03 8.57 10.08
C MET A 118 -10.56 9.97 9.81
N ASP A 119 -10.26 10.94 10.66
CA ASP A 119 -10.72 12.33 10.49
C ASP A 119 -10.19 12.93 9.18
N VAL A 120 -8.91 12.70 8.87
CA VAL A 120 -8.29 13.17 7.60
C VAL A 120 -8.89 12.46 6.40
N ILE A 121 -9.18 11.16 6.52
CA ILE A 121 -9.82 10.39 5.44
C ILE A 121 -11.21 10.96 5.14
N ILE A 122 -12.00 11.21 6.18
CA ILE A 122 -13.34 11.78 6.06
C ILE A 122 -13.29 13.16 5.39
N ASP A 123 -12.39 14.05 5.82
CA ASP A 123 -12.20 15.38 5.24
C ASP A 123 -11.86 15.33 3.74
N TYR A 124 -11.06 14.36 3.32
CA TYR A 124 -10.70 14.19 1.92
C TYR A 124 -11.86 13.64 1.08
N VAL A 125 -12.63 12.71 1.60
CA VAL A 125 -13.85 12.22 0.96
C VAL A 125 -14.89 13.33 0.84
N GLU A 126 -15.09 14.14 1.89
CA GLU A 126 -15.96 15.31 1.85
C GLU A 126 -15.51 16.33 0.79
N THR A 127 -14.20 16.56 0.69
CA THR A 127 -13.63 17.44 -0.35
C THR A 127 -13.92 16.93 -1.76
N MET A 128 -13.74 15.64 -2.02
CA MET A 128 -14.08 15.04 -3.32
C MET A 128 -15.58 15.17 -3.61
N LYS A 129 -16.42 14.92 -2.63
CA LYS A 129 -17.89 15.06 -2.75
C LYS A 129 -18.29 16.50 -3.03
N ALA A 130 -17.74 17.47 -2.30
CA ALA A 130 -18.01 18.89 -2.51
C ALA A 130 -17.62 19.39 -3.92
N ARG A 131 -16.60 18.76 -4.54
CA ARG A 131 -16.18 19.04 -5.92
C ARG A 131 -17.03 18.31 -6.97
N GLY A 132 -18.03 17.52 -6.59
CA GLY A 132 -18.87 16.78 -7.51
C GLY A 132 -18.18 15.58 -8.18
N LEU A 133 -17.09 15.08 -7.61
CA LEU A 133 -16.30 13.97 -8.15
C LEU A 133 -16.85 12.59 -7.76
N THR A 134 -17.95 12.53 -7.03
CA THR A 134 -18.46 11.29 -6.43
C THR A 134 -19.91 11.04 -6.76
N TYR A 135 -20.34 9.80 -6.62
CA TYR A 135 -21.74 9.41 -6.61
C TYR A 135 -22.03 8.35 -5.59
N THR A 136 -23.27 8.29 -5.12
CA THR A 136 -23.72 7.28 -4.15
C THR A 136 -24.46 6.15 -4.87
N LEU A 137 -24.14 4.92 -4.53
CA LEU A 137 -24.81 3.72 -5.03
C LEU A 137 -25.14 2.80 -3.85
N GLN A 138 -26.43 2.60 -3.57
CA GLN A 138 -26.94 1.71 -2.50
C GLN A 138 -26.36 2.01 -1.09
N GLY A 139 -25.95 3.26 -0.87
CA GLY A 139 -25.36 3.71 0.40
C GLY A 139 -23.83 3.77 0.40
N ASP A 140 -23.17 3.19 -0.58
CA ASP A 140 -21.72 3.31 -0.80
C ASP A 140 -21.41 4.56 -1.64
N LEU A 141 -20.25 5.18 -1.39
CA LEU A 141 -19.78 6.34 -2.13
C LEU A 141 -18.60 5.94 -3.02
N TYR A 142 -18.70 6.22 -4.30
CA TYR A 142 -17.69 5.95 -5.33
C TYR A 142 -17.07 7.23 -5.88
N LEU A 143 -15.80 7.18 -6.26
CA LEU A 143 -15.21 8.17 -7.15
C LEU A 143 -15.72 7.93 -8.56
N ASP A 144 -16.19 8.99 -9.23
CA ASP A 144 -16.61 8.97 -10.64
C ASP A 144 -15.40 9.21 -11.54
N LEU A 145 -14.84 8.15 -12.09
CA LEU A 145 -13.66 8.22 -12.97
C LEU A 145 -13.93 9.02 -14.26
N SER A 146 -15.18 9.18 -14.67
CA SER A 146 -15.51 10.05 -15.80
C SER A 146 -15.17 11.54 -15.55
N GLN A 147 -15.04 11.92 -14.28
CA GLN A 147 -14.59 13.24 -13.86
C GLN A 147 -13.04 13.32 -13.70
N CYS A 148 -12.33 12.23 -13.97
CA CYS A 148 -10.88 12.10 -13.88
C CYS A 148 -10.31 11.70 -15.26
N PRO A 149 -10.27 12.61 -16.26
CA PRO A 149 -9.96 12.27 -17.65
C PRO A 149 -8.59 11.64 -17.86
N SER A 150 -7.59 11.98 -17.05
CA SER A 150 -6.25 11.37 -17.10
C SER A 150 -6.23 9.87 -16.81
N PHE A 151 -7.28 9.32 -16.18
CA PHE A 151 -7.37 7.91 -15.85
C PHE A 151 -7.29 7.01 -17.10
N PHE A 152 -8.06 7.35 -18.16
CA PHE A 152 -8.12 6.49 -19.35
C PHE A 152 -6.90 6.63 -20.26
N GLU A 153 -6.20 7.77 -20.20
CA GLU A 153 -5.01 8.02 -21.00
C GLU A 153 -3.79 7.26 -20.45
N ASP A 154 -3.74 7.04 -19.13
CA ASP A 154 -2.58 6.48 -18.43
C ASP A 154 -2.81 5.06 -17.87
N LEU A 155 -3.90 4.38 -18.23
CA LEU A 155 -4.17 3.02 -17.75
C LEU A 155 -3.05 2.06 -18.17
N PRO A 156 -2.32 1.44 -17.23
CA PRO A 156 -1.11 0.67 -17.53
C PRO A 156 -1.38 -0.74 -18.09
N LEU A 157 -2.64 -1.08 -18.34
CA LEU A 157 -3.11 -2.40 -18.75
C LEU A 157 -4.24 -2.26 -19.77
N PRO A 158 -4.46 -3.27 -20.64
CA PRO A 158 -5.67 -3.38 -21.43
C PRO A 158 -6.92 -3.32 -20.53
N HIS A 159 -7.95 -2.60 -20.97
CA HIS A 159 -9.14 -2.33 -20.15
C HIS A 159 -9.82 -3.58 -19.58
N GLU A 160 -9.98 -4.63 -20.41
CA GLU A 160 -10.58 -5.89 -19.95
C GLU A 160 -9.74 -6.58 -18.86
N GLU A 161 -8.42 -6.55 -19.00
CA GLU A 161 -7.51 -7.08 -18.00
C GLU A 161 -7.56 -6.26 -16.70
N ALA A 162 -7.64 -4.94 -16.80
CA ALA A 162 -7.82 -4.08 -15.66
C ALA A 162 -9.10 -4.38 -14.89
N ILE A 163 -10.23 -4.58 -15.58
CA ILE A 163 -11.51 -4.98 -14.97
C ILE A 163 -11.37 -6.31 -14.23
N ARG A 164 -10.74 -7.30 -14.86
CA ARG A 164 -10.52 -8.63 -14.24
C ARG A 164 -9.70 -8.50 -12.95
N ILE A 165 -8.54 -7.86 -13.04
CA ILE A 165 -7.63 -7.69 -11.89
C ILE A 165 -8.29 -6.85 -10.78
N PHE A 166 -9.03 -5.80 -11.14
CA PHE A 166 -9.78 -4.99 -10.18
C PHE A 166 -10.77 -5.83 -9.39
N GLY A 167 -11.54 -6.70 -10.06
CA GLY A 167 -12.46 -7.63 -9.41
C GLY A 167 -11.74 -8.66 -8.51
N GLU A 168 -10.62 -9.23 -8.96
CA GLU A 168 -9.82 -10.19 -8.19
C GLU A 168 -9.17 -9.57 -6.93
N ARG A 169 -9.06 -8.24 -6.89
CA ARG A 169 -8.43 -7.48 -5.81
C ARG A 169 -9.42 -6.73 -4.93
N GLY A 170 -10.67 -7.22 -4.84
CA GLY A 170 -11.70 -6.68 -3.95
C GLY A 170 -12.53 -5.52 -4.53
N GLY A 171 -12.34 -5.18 -5.80
CA GLY A 171 -13.24 -4.29 -6.51
C GLY A 171 -14.55 -5.00 -6.92
N ASP A 172 -15.52 -4.22 -7.35
CA ASP A 172 -16.85 -4.68 -7.72
C ASP A 172 -17.26 -4.24 -9.15
N PRO A 173 -16.47 -4.60 -10.19
CA PRO A 173 -16.61 -4.05 -11.54
C PRO A 173 -17.98 -4.30 -12.17
N PHE A 174 -18.68 -5.35 -11.75
CA PHE A 174 -19.96 -5.78 -12.31
C PHE A 174 -21.16 -5.40 -11.43
N ARG A 175 -20.96 -4.59 -10.40
CA ARG A 175 -22.05 -4.16 -9.53
C ARG A 175 -23.05 -3.32 -10.32
N GLU A 176 -24.31 -3.74 -10.27
CA GLU A 176 -25.39 -3.07 -10.96
C GLU A 176 -25.56 -1.63 -10.48
N GLY A 177 -25.62 -0.69 -11.44
CA GLY A 177 -25.74 0.73 -11.18
C GLY A 177 -24.42 1.51 -11.08
N LYS A 178 -23.26 0.87 -11.15
CA LYS A 178 -21.98 1.57 -11.28
C LYS A 178 -21.93 2.37 -12.60
N ARG A 179 -21.33 3.55 -12.55
CA ARG A 179 -21.13 4.39 -13.74
C ARG A 179 -20.03 3.86 -14.64
N GLN A 180 -18.93 3.43 -14.04
CA GLN A 180 -17.77 2.82 -14.70
C GLN A 180 -17.34 1.58 -13.93
N ALA A 181 -16.95 0.51 -14.63
CA ALA A 181 -16.53 -0.73 -14.00
C ALA A 181 -15.38 -0.55 -12.98
N LEU A 182 -14.47 0.39 -13.28
CA LEU A 182 -13.28 0.66 -12.47
C LEU A 182 -13.47 1.76 -11.43
N ASP A 183 -14.64 2.36 -11.27
CA ASP A 183 -14.88 3.39 -10.24
C ASP A 183 -14.52 2.83 -8.86
N PRO A 184 -13.52 3.40 -8.17
CA PRO A 184 -13.10 2.88 -6.87
C PRO A 184 -14.03 3.35 -5.76
N LEU A 185 -14.22 2.49 -4.79
CA LEU A 185 -14.95 2.80 -3.57
C LEU A 185 -14.15 3.82 -2.74
N LEU A 186 -14.80 4.90 -2.33
CA LEU A 186 -14.26 5.88 -1.38
C LEU A 186 -14.74 5.63 0.04
N TRP A 187 -16.02 5.25 0.17
CA TRP A 187 -16.64 4.97 1.46
C TRP A 187 -17.65 3.85 1.33
N ARG A 188 -17.51 2.83 2.14
CA ARG A 188 -18.40 1.68 2.19
C ARG A 188 -19.38 1.83 3.35
N LYS A 189 -20.65 1.68 3.07
CA LYS A 189 -21.66 1.52 4.13
C LYS A 189 -21.33 0.29 4.98
N SER A 190 -21.20 0.47 6.29
CA SER A 190 -20.94 -0.65 7.20
C SER A 190 -22.16 -1.58 7.32
N GLU A 191 -21.88 -2.86 7.43
CA GLU A 191 -22.86 -3.87 7.77
C GLU A 191 -23.05 -3.98 9.28
N ALA A 192 -24.06 -4.74 9.71
CA ALA A 192 -24.28 -4.99 11.12
C ALA A 192 -23.05 -5.71 11.72
N ASN A 193 -22.54 -5.19 12.84
CA ASN A 193 -21.34 -5.67 13.55
C ASN A 193 -19.98 -5.28 12.94
N GLU A 194 -19.95 -4.50 11.87
CA GLU A 194 -18.72 -3.88 11.40
C GLU A 194 -18.42 -2.56 12.13
N PRO A 195 -17.14 -2.17 12.25
CA PRO A 195 -16.78 -0.82 12.66
C PRO A 195 -17.43 0.21 11.75
N THR A 196 -17.94 1.29 12.33
CA THR A 196 -18.61 2.34 11.56
C THR A 196 -18.27 3.71 12.10
N TRP A 197 -18.10 4.66 11.20
CA TRP A 197 -17.91 6.08 11.49
C TRP A 197 -19.06 6.87 10.90
N ARG A 198 -19.57 7.82 11.69
CA ARG A 198 -20.66 8.71 11.26
C ARG A 198 -20.10 9.83 10.42
N THR A 199 -20.66 10.06 9.24
CA THR A 199 -20.27 11.13 8.33
C THR A 199 -21.47 11.85 7.72
N SER A 200 -21.22 12.99 7.10
CA SER A 200 -22.25 13.75 6.35
C SER A 200 -22.75 13.02 5.10
N PHE A 201 -22.01 12.00 4.65
CA PHE A 201 -22.32 11.23 3.44
C PHE A 201 -22.74 9.79 3.72
N GLY A 202 -22.94 9.43 4.99
CA GLY A 202 -23.44 8.14 5.45
C GLY A 202 -22.54 7.46 6.47
N ASP A 203 -23.12 6.60 7.28
CA ASP A 203 -22.39 5.79 8.25
C ASP A 203 -21.65 4.64 7.54
N GLY A 204 -20.34 4.47 7.84
CA GLY A 204 -19.55 3.47 7.13
C GLY A 204 -18.08 3.48 7.48
N ARG A 205 -17.27 3.00 6.55
CA ARG A 205 -15.82 2.94 6.64
C ARG A 205 -15.16 3.24 5.28
N PRO A 206 -13.87 3.64 5.26
CA PRO A 206 -13.19 4.01 4.02
C PRO A 206 -13.01 2.83 3.07
N GLY A 207 -12.88 3.15 1.78
CA GLY A 207 -12.35 2.25 0.79
C GLY A 207 -10.82 2.18 0.86
N TRP A 208 -10.25 1.06 0.50
CA TRP A 208 -8.82 0.76 0.64
C TRP A 208 -7.85 1.81 0.06
N HIS A 209 -8.18 2.44 -1.06
CA HIS A 209 -7.22 3.32 -1.75
C HIS A 209 -7.12 4.70 -1.09
N ILE A 210 -8.26 5.27 -0.63
CA ILE A 210 -8.29 6.61 -0.02
C ILE A 210 -7.54 6.66 1.32
N GLU A 211 -7.45 5.55 2.02
CA GLU A 211 -6.67 5.42 3.25
C GLU A 211 -5.21 5.80 3.03
N CYS A 212 -4.57 5.17 2.05
CA CYS A 212 -3.17 5.44 1.72
C CYS A 212 -2.96 6.87 1.20
N VAL A 213 -3.91 7.40 0.41
CA VAL A 213 -3.86 8.79 -0.05
C VAL A 213 -3.87 9.75 1.14
N ALA A 214 -4.80 9.57 2.06
CA ALA A 214 -4.96 10.45 3.22
C ALA A 214 -3.73 10.41 4.13
N ILE A 215 -3.22 9.22 4.43
CA ILE A 215 -2.03 9.05 5.27
C ILE A 215 -0.80 9.67 4.59
N ALA A 216 -0.56 9.38 3.31
CA ALA A 216 0.59 9.91 2.61
C ALA A 216 0.58 11.45 2.55
N LEU A 217 -0.56 12.05 2.15
CA LEU A 217 -0.67 13.50 2.01
C LEU A 217 -0.65 14.25 3.34
N SER A 218 -1.05 13.61 4.44
CA SER A 218 -1.05 14.23 5.77
C SER A 218 0.28 14.09 6.53
N THR A 219 1.11 13.12 6.16
CA THR A 219 2.36 12.81 6.88
C THR A 219 3.62 13.22 6.15
N LEU A 220 3.54 13.47 4.85
CA LEU A 220 4.68 13.80 4.00
C LEU A 220 4.63 15.23 3.47
N PRO A 221 5.78 15.93 3.38
CA PRO A 221 5.84 17.25 2.78
C PRO A 221 5.58 17.20 1.27
N ASP A 222 4.90 18.23 0.76
CA ASP A 222 4.72 18.46 -0.67
C ASP A 222 6.07 18.79 -1.35
N VAL A 223 6.34 18.16 -2.48
CA VAL A 223 7.60 18.32 -3.24
C VAL A 223 7.42 19.13 -4.54
N GLY A 224 6.39 19.95 -4.62
CA GLY A 224 6.16 20.92 -5.69
C GLY A 224 5.32 20.40 -6.85
N ARG A 225 5.92 19.74 -7.86
CA ARG A 225 5.18 19.23 -9.05
C ARG A 225 4.36 17.98 -8.75
N SER A 226 4.78 17.22 -7.75
CA SER A 226 4.11 16.03 -7.24
C SER A 226 3.87 16.18 -5.74
N SER A 227 2.94 15.41 -5.19
CA SER A 227 2.69 15.43 -3.75
C SER A 227 3.82 14.76 -2.96
N ILE A 228 4.40 13.68 -3.52
CA ILE A 228 5.53 12.96 -2.90
C ILE A 228 6.62 12.62 -3.93
N THR A 229 7.81 12.22 -3.44
CA THR A 229 8.91 11.81 -4.32
C THR A 229 8.77 10.35 -4.74
N ILE A 230 8.59 9.43 -3.79
CA ILE A 230 8.54 7.98 -4.04
C ILE A 230 7.27 7.39 -3.44
N GLN A 231 6.52 6.65 -4.25
CA GLN A 231 5.55 5.67 -3.79
C GLN A 231 6.08 4.26 -3.99
N GLY A 232 6.08 3.44 -2.93
CA GLY A 232 6.62 2.10 -2.93
C GLY A 232 5.69 1.03 -2.42
N GLY A 233 5.95 -0.22 -2.83
CA GLY A 233 5.24 -1.41 -2.37
C GLY A 233 5.60 -2.67 -3.15
N GLY A 234 4.89 -3.76 -2.92
CA GLY A 234 4.98 -4.99 -3.71
C GLY A 234 4.45 -4.80 -5.14
N SER A 235 4.93 -5.59 -6.09
CA SER A 235 4.50 -5.52 -7.50
C SER A 235 3.00 -5.80 -7.68
N ASP A 236 2.38 -6.49 -6.75
CA ASP A 236 0.96 -6.74 -6.71
C ASP A 236 0.13 -5.49 -6.39
N LEU A 237 0.70 -4.47 -5.77
CA LEU A 237 0.04 -3.20 -5.49
C LEU A 237 0.04 -2.24 -6.70
N ARG A 238 0.85 -2.51 -7.75
CA ARG A 238 0.94 -1.63 -8.91
C ARG A 238 -0.43 -1.29 -9.49
N PHE A 239 -1.29 -2.31 -9.66
CA PHE A 239 -2.68 -2.16 -10.05
C PHE A 239 -3.57 -3.15 -9.26
N PRO A 240 -4.72 -2.73 -8.72
CA PRO A 240 -5.31 -1.41 -8.85
C PRO A 240 -4.80 -0.38 -7.83
N HIS A 241 -4.17 -0.81 -6.71
CA HIS A 241 -4.01 0.02 -5.51
C HIS A 241 -3.23 1.32 -5.78
N HIS A 242 -1.98 1.24 -6.22
CA HIS A 242 -1.15 2.45 -6.45
C HIS A 242 -1.65 3.30 -7.61
N TYR A 243 -2.26 2.68 -8.60
CA TYR A 243 -2.88 3.41 -9.69
C TYR A 243 -4.08 4.23 -9.21
N MET A 244 -4.96 3.61 -8.43
CA MET A 244 -6.14 4.29 -7.85
C MET A 244 -5.77 5.34 -6.81
N THR A 245 -4.74 5.10 -5.99
CA THR A 245 -4.21 6.13 -5.07
C THR A 245 -3.69 7.33 -5.85
N GLY A 246 -3.00 7.11 -6.96
CA GLY A 246 -2.54 8.18 -7.85
C GLY A 246 -3.69 9.05 -8.37
N ILE A 247 -4.76 8.43 -8.88
CA ILE A 247 -5.95 9.13 -9.38
C ILE A 247 -6.67 9.91 -8.27
N GLN A 248 -6.88 9.28 -7.12
CA GLN A 248 -7.55 9.92 -5.98
C GLN A 248 -6.74 11.11 -5.44
N ALA A 249 -5.43 10.97 -5.32
CA ALA A 249 -4.56 12.06 -4.90
C ALA A 249 -4.55 13.21 -5.91
N GLN A 250 -4.53 12.92 -7.22
CA GLN A 250 -4.63 13.93 -8.27
C GLN A 250 -5.98 14.66 -8.25
N ALA A 251 -7.08 13.93 -8.04
CA ALA A 251 -8.41 14.51 -7.88
C ALA A 251 -8.49 15.47 -6.67
N LEU A 252 -7.76 15.17 -5.60
CA LEU A 252 -7.70 16.04 -4.41
C LEU A 252 -6.76 17.23 -4.59
N THR A 253 -5.57 17.01 -5.15
CA THR A 253 -4.49 18.02 -5.11
C THR A 253 -4.32 18.79 -6.44
N GLY A 254 -4.80 18.24 -7.54
CA GLY A 254 -4.52 18.73 -8.90
C GLY A 254 -3.10 18.44 -9.39
N LYS A 255 -2.30 17.67 -8.61
CA LYS A 255 -0.91 17.32 -8.90
C LYS A 255 -0.78 15.81 -9.09
N SER A 256 0.28 15.37 -9.79
CA SER A 256 0.67 13.97 -9.74
C SER A 256 0.94 13.54 -8.30
N PHE A 257 0.54 12.33 -7.94
CA PHE A 257 0.75 11.85 -6.56
C PHE A 257 2.23 11.63 -6.27
N SER A 258 2.92 10.90 -7.13
CA SER A 258 4.34 10.59 -6.95
C SER A 258 5.17 10.93 -8.17
N GLN A 259 6.46 11.24 -7.96
CA GLN A 259 7.44 11.38 -9.06
C GLN A 259 7.92 10.00 -9.55
N LEU A 260 7.97 9.02 -8.64
CA LEU A 260 8.47 7.66 -8.88
C LEU A 260 7.56 6.64 -8.20
N TYR A 261 7.19 5.62 -8.95
CA TYR A 261 6.53 4.43 -8.43
C TYR A 261 7.50 3.25 -8.46
N ILE A 262 7.83 2.71 -7.29
CA ILE A 262 8.79 1.62 -7.13
C ILE A 262 8.07 0.38 -6.63
N HIS A 263 8.22 -0.73 -7.37
CA HIS A 263 7.59 -1.99 -6.99
C HIS A 263 8.62 -3.11 -6.88
N CYS A 264 8.50 -3.87 -5.78
CA CYS A 264 9.35 -5.03 -5.52
C CYS A 264 8.75 -6.29 -6.13
N GLY A 265 9.59 -7.14 -6.70
CA GLY A 265 9.20 -8.46 -7.18
C GLY A 265 8.69 -9.36 -6.05
N MET A 266 7.95 -10.39 -6.42
CA MET A 266 7.32 -11.32 -5.49
C MET A 266 8.30 -12.37 -4.96
N ILE A 267 7.98 -12.93 -3.80
CA ILE A 267 8.68 -14.10 -3.26
C ILE A 267 7.80 -15.34 -3.46
N GLY A 268 8.36 -16.36 -4.09
CA GLY A 268 7.76 -17.67 -4.25
C GLY A 268 8.45 -18.72 -3.38
N LEU A 269 7.89 -19.91 -3.32
CA LEU A 269 8.44 -21.08 -2.65
C LEU A 269 8.33 -22.29 -3.59
N ASP A 270 9.43 -23.02 -3.80
CA ASP A 270 9.46 -24.26 -4.58
C ASP A 270 8.85 -24.16 -5.98
N GLY A 271 9.13 -23.04 -6.67
CA GLY A 271 8.63 -22.79 -8.03
C GLY A 271 7.20 -22.23 -8.11
N GLU A 272 6.54 -22.02 -6.98
CA GLU A 272 5.18 -21.49 -6.91
C GLU A 272 5.13 -20.15 -6.15
N LYS A 273 4.16 -19.30 -6.53
CA LYS A 273 3.87 -18.07 -5.77
C LYS A 273 3.44 -18.45 -4.35
N MET A 274 4.03 -17.80 -3.33
CA MET A 274 3.53 -17.85 -1.97
C MET A 274 2.13 -17.25 -1.90
N SER A 275 1.19 -17.96 -1.32
CA SER A 275 -0.17 -17.45 -1.09
C SER A 275 -0.81 -18.14 0.12
N LYS A 276 -1.72 -17.42 0.79
CA LYS A 276 -2.47 -17.97 1.92
C LYS A 276 -3.36 -19.14 1.54
N SER A 277 -3.98 -19.07 0.38
CA SER A 277 -4.86 -20.14 -0.11
C SER A 277 -4.12 -21.45 -0.33
N LYS A 278 -2.82 -21.40 -0.62
CA LYS A 278 -1.96 -22.58 -0.75
C LYS A 278 -1.32 -23.03 0.56
N GLY A 279 -1.37 -22.19 1.61
CA GLY A 279 -0.75 -22.49 2.91
C GLY A 279 0.77 -22.59 2.86
N ASN A 280 1.42 -22.02 1.85
CA ASN A 280 2.86 -22.11 1.60
C ASN A 280 3.63 -20.82 1.96
N LEU A 281 3.10 -20.02 2.89
CA LEU A 281 3.78 -18.82 3.37
C LEU A 281 4.93 -19.18 4.30
N VAL A 282 6.07 -18.54 4.10
CA VAL A 282 7.23 -18.61 5.00
C VAL A 282 7.26 -17.34 5.83
N PHE A 283 7.21 -17.48 7.15
CA PHE A 283 7.14 -16.38 8.10
C PHE A 283 8.52 -16.08 8.69
N VAL A 284 8.83 -14.78 8.84
CA VAL A 284 10.11 -14.32 9.42
C VAL A 284 10.25 -14.82 10.84
N SER A 285 9.23 -14.65 11.68
CA SER A 285 9.24 -15.11 13.07
C SER A 285 9.55 -16.60 13.21
N ARG A 286 9.02 -17.45 12.31
CA ARG A 286 9.30 -18.88 12.32
C ARG A 286 10.75 -19.20 11.97
N LEU A 287 11.31 -18.53 10.97
CA LEU A 287 12.73 -18.70 10.64
C LEU A 287 13.64 -18.30 11.81
N LEU A 288 13.26 -17.24 12.54
CA LEU A 288 13.99 -16.79 13.72
C LEU A 288 13.85 -17.78 14.89
N GLU A 289 12.64 -18.29 15.15
CA GLU A 289 12.39 -19.36 16.15
C GLU A 289 13.17 -20.63 15.84
N ASP A 290 13.33 -20.99 14.56
CA ASP A 290 14.14 -22.12 14.09
C ASP A 290 15.66 -21.84 14.16
N GLY A 291 16.07 -20.69 14.71
CA GLY A 291 17.46 -20.32 14.91
C GLY A 291 18.18 -19.81 13.66
N ARG A 292 17.46 -19.47 12.59
CA ARG A 292 18.07 -18.87 11.40
C ARG A 292 18.60 -17.46 11.72
N ASN A 293 19.79 -17.16 11.24
CA ASN A 293 20.41 -15.86 11.47
C ASN A 293 19.66 -14.75 10.72
N PRO A 294 19.18 -13.67 11.38
CA PRO A 294 18.44 -12.60 10.73
C PRO A 294 19.25 -11.88 9.63
N ASN A 295 20.57 -11.79 9.76
CA ASN A 295 21.41 -11.23 8.70
C ASN A 295 21.47 -12.15 7.47
N ALA A 296 21.42 -13.48 7.65
CA ALA A 296 21.36 -14.42 6.53
C ALA A 296 20.03 -14.29 5.80
N ILE A 297 18.89 -14.19 6.52
CA ILE A 297 17.58 -13.94 5.93
C ILE A 297 17.60 -12.62 5.14
N ARG A 298 18.12 -11.54 5.73
CA ARG A 298 18.26 -10.24 5.08
C ARG A 298 19.09 -10.33 3.80
N LEU A 299 20.26 -10.97 3.84
CA LEU A 299 21.14 -11.13 2.69
C LEU A 299 20.49 -11.96 1.57
N ALA A 300 19.82 -13.06 1.92
CA ALA A 300 19.14 -13.92 0.95
C ALA A 300 18.03 -13.14 0.21
N LEU A 301 17.23 -12.34 0.93
CA LEU A 301 16.17 -11.53 0.32
C LEU A 301 16.71 -10.37 -0.55
N LEU A 302 17.91 -9.85 -0.25
CA LEU A 302 18.57 -8.79 -1.00
C LEU A 302 19.53 -9.30 -2.09
N ALA A 303 19.75 -10.62 -2.20
CA ALA A 303 20.69 -11.21 -3.17
C ALA A 303 20.24 -11.14 -4.63
N ARG A 304 19.12 -10.49 -4.91
CA ARG A 304 18.53 -10.27 -6.24
C ARG A 304 18.33 -8.79 -6.54
N HIS A 305 18.11 -8.47 -7.80
CA HIS A 305 17.59 -7.14 -8.11
C HIS A 305 16.16 -7.00 -7.55
N TYR A 306 15.82 -5.87 -6.94
CA TYR A 306 14.56 -5.69 -6.22
C TYR A 306 13.29 -5.91 -7.07
N ARG A 307 13.38 -5.77 -8.39
CA ARG A 307 12.26 -5.99 -9.33
C ARG A 307 12.08 -7.45 -9.73
N ASP A 308 13.09 -8.28 -9.52
CA ASP A 308 13.03 -9.68 -9.93
C ASP A 308 12.26 -10.50 -8.90
N ASP A 309 11.50 -11.47 -9.34
CA ASP A 309 10.91 -12.45 -8.45
C ASP A 309 12.00 -13.37 -7.87
N LEU A 310 11.85 -13.78 -6.63
CA LEU A 310 12.74 -14.70 -5.93
C LEU A 310 12.00 -15.98 -5.55
N MET A 311 12.59 -17.12 -5.87
CA MET A 311 12.16 -18.40 -5.31
C MET A 311 12.98 -18.70 -4.05
N TRP A 312 12.30 -18.71 -2.92
CA TRP A 312 12.91 -19.10 -1.64
C TRP A 312 13.13 -20.61 -1.61
N SER A 313 14.25 -21.04 -1.06
CA SER A 313 14.50 -22.43 -0.66
C SER A 313 14.97 -22.45 0.79
N ASN A 314 14.72 -23.54 1.49
CA ASN A 314 15.15 -23.70 2.87
C ASN A 314 16.62 -24.15 3.01
N ASP A 315 17.31 -24.38 1.89
CA ASP A 315 18.71 -24.84 1.83
C ASP A 315 19.72 -23.70 2.00
#